data_60a292a09eb07752edb5c923592b9c83
#
_entry.id   60a292a09eb07752edb5c923592b9c83
#
_cell.length_a   1.000
_cell.length_b   1.000
_cell.length_c   1.000
_cell.angle_alpha   90.00
_cell.angle_beta   90.00
_cell.angle_gamma   90.00
#
_symmetry.space_group_name_H-M   'P 1'
#
loop_
_entity.id
_entity.type
_entity.pdbx_description
1 polymer ?
#
loop_
_entity_poly.entity_id
_entity_poly.type
_entity_poly.pdbx_seq_one_letter_code
_entity_poly.pdbx_strand_id
1 'polypeptide(L)'
;MAISLTGNWSICIAATFQLIFMLVIGLMILYGHLNMIYMMPIVNVSNNFISNLNDISSNLAGFKSVSDVNSKLLNIIDSHGQANKFESNYDGNICLEHVSFGYTESKMIIDDLSFKFEKGKKYAIVGSSGSGKSTILKLILGYYPAQKGNISVLDSKNVSMIHQESHIFDDTIRNNLNMELVQTDETLLKCLEFVDLPEFKLDQNIGEDGSNLSGGQVQRIGIARTIAHLKEVLLCDEITASLDAQTAIEIENRILDLKDETVLYVTHKYFDETLKKFDCILVFKQGRIVEQGSFEELMKNKGCFFSLKNKGCI
;
A
#
# COMPACT_ATOMS: atom_id res chain seq x y z
N MET A 1 -4.82 -21.12 -13.44
CA MET A 1 -5.49 -22.11 -14.34
C MET A 1 -4.52 -22.82 -15.27
N ALA A 2 -3.43 -22.22 -15.74
CA ALA A 2 -2.44 -22.87 -16.63
C ALA A 2 -1.58 -23.96 -15.92
N ILE A 3 -1.32 -23.86 -14.62
CA ILE A 3 -0.47 -24.81 -13.84
C ILE A 3 -1.16 -26.15 -13.64
N SER A 4 -2.49 -26.20 -13.59
CA SER A 4 -3.24 -27.47 -13.44
C SER A 4 -3.29 -28.32 -14.73
N LEU A 5 -3.17 -27.69 -15.88
CA LEU A 5 -3.19 -28.37 -17.17
C LEU A 5 -1.88 -29.08 -17.48
N THR A 6 -0.73 -28.46 -17.15
CA THR A 6 0.60 -29.06 -17.36
C THR A 6 0.89 -30.26 -16.45
N GLY A 7 0.38 -30.24 -15.22
CA GLY A 7 0.50 -31.36 -14.27
C GLY A 7 -0.23 -32.64 -14.75
N ASN A 8 -1.38 -32.50 -15.36
CA ASN A 8 -2.15 -33.64 -15.85
C ASN A 8 -1.51 -34.31 -17.07
N TRP A 9 -0.85 -33.57 -17.95
CA TRP A 9 -0.16 -34.16 -19.11
C TRP A 9 1.06 -34.99 -18.72
N SER A 10 1.84 -34.58 -17.75
CA SER A 10 3.00 -35.34 -17.28
C SER A 10 2.60 -36.68 -16.65
N ILE A 11 1.49 -36.72 -15.91
CA ILE A 11 0.94 -37.94 -15.35
C ILE A 11 0.45 -38.90 -16.46
N CYS A 12 -0.25 -38.39 -17.46
CA CYS A 12 -0.70 -39.20 -18.60
C CYS A 12 0.47 -39.77 -19.40
N ILE A 13 1.51 -38.99 -19.65
CA ILE A 13 2.73 -39.43 -20.35
C ILE A 13 3.45 -40.50 -19.53
N ALA A 14 3.61 -40.31 -18.23
CA ALA A 14 4.23 -41.28 -17.35
C ALA A 14 3.45 -42.61 -17.31
N ALA A 15 2.12 -42.57 -17.22
CA ALA A 15 1.25 -43.73 -17.22
C ALA A 15 1.32 -44.50 -18.54
N THR A 16 1.32 -43.80 -19.70
CA THR A 16 1.46 -44.47 -21.00
C THR A 16 2.82 -45.12 -21.17
N PHE A 17 3.88 -44.46 -20.73
CA PHE A 17 5.24 -45.04 -20.74
C PHE A 17 5.33 -46.29 -19.88
N GLN A 18 4.69 -46.30 -18.69
CA GLN A 18 4.66 -47.43 -17.77
C GLN A 18 3.90 -48.63 -18.36
N LEU A 19 2.80 -48.41 -19.07
CA LEU A 19 2.05 -49.44 -19.76
C LEU A 19 2.87 -50.08 -20.88
N ILE A 20 3.52 -49.29 -21.72
CA ILE A 20 4.40 -49.77 -22.78
C ILE A 20 5.56 -50.60 -22.20
N PHE A 21 6.18 -50.12 -21.14
CA PHE A 21 7.28 -50.78 -20.49
C PHE A 21 6.89 -52.14 -19.87
N MET A 22 5.70 -52.23 -19.23
CA MET A 22 5.11 -53.46 -18.72
C MET A 22 4.84 -54.47 -19.85
N LEU A 23 4.35 -54.00 -20.96
CA LEU A 23 4.06 -54.82 -22.14
C LEU A 23 5.34 -55.41 -22.73
N VAL A 24 6.40 -54.61 -22.85
CA VAL A 24 7.72 -55.06 -23.33
C VAL A 24 8.31 -56.13 -22.40
N ILE A 25 8.28 -55.93 -21.09
CA ILE A 25 8.76 -56.93 -20.10
C ILE A 25 7.96 -58.20 -20.22
N GLY A 26 6.62 -58.11 -20.32
CA GLY A 26 5.75 -59.28 -20.50
C GLY A 26 6.10 -60.09 -21.74
N LEU A 27 6.33 -59.42 -22.87
CA LEU A 27 6.77 -60.08 -24.11
C LEU A 27 8.17 -60.74 -23.96
N MET A 28 9.12 -60.08 -23.32
CA MET A 28 10.45 -60.66 -23.06
C MET A 28 10.40 -61.93 -22.22
N ILE A 29 9.48 -61.98 -21.25
CA ILE A 29 9.25 -63.20 -20.44
C ILE A 29 8.61 -64.29 -21.27
N LEU A 30 7.59 -63.99 -22.07
CA LEU A 30 6.90 -64.92 -22.94
C LEU A 30 7.84 -65.58 -23.98
N TYR A 31 8.77 -64.80 -24.52
CA TYR A 31 9.78 -65.29 -25.48
C TYR A 31 11.01 -65.93 -24.81
N GLY A 32 11.01 -66.08 -23.47
CA GLY A 32 12.08 -66.76 -22.74
C GLY A 32 13.37 -65.97 -22.62
N HIS A 33 13.38 -64.69 -22.96
CA HIS A 33 14.52 -63.78 -22.84
C HIS A 33 14.74 -63.26 -21.43
N LEU A 34 13.72 -63.31 -20.56
CA LEU A 34 13.77 -62.83 -19.18
C LEU A 34 13.11 -63.82 -18.23
N ASN A 35 13.74 -64.09 -17.07
CA ASN A 35 13.12 -64.96 -16.05
C ASN A 35 12.09 -64.11 -15.25
N MET A 36 10.96 -64.70 -14.94
CA MET A 36 9.83 -64.10 -14.22
C MET A 36 10.26 -63.51 -12.83
N ILE A 37 11.30 -64.03 -12.23
CA ILE A 37 11.86 -63.56 -10.95
C ILE A 37 12.31 -62.10 -11.02
N TYR A 38 12.77 -61.62 -12.19
CA TYR A 38 13.26 -60.25 -12.37
C TYR A 38 12.15 -59.22 -12.64
N MET A 39 10.91 -59.63 -12.81
CA MET A 39 9.80 -58.74 -13.12
C MET A 39 9.59 -57.68 -12.01
N MET A 40 9.50 -58.11 -10.76
CA MET A 40 9.27 -57.21 -9.62
C MET A 40 10.40 -56.18 -9.40
N PRO A 41 11.68 -56.56 -9.38
CA PRO A 41 12.79 -55.60 -9.27
C PRO A 41 12.79 -54.57 -10.39
N ILE A 42 12.53 -54.99 -11.65
CA ILE A 42 12.55 -54.05 -12.81
C ILE A 42 11.39 -53.07 -12.73
N VAL A 43 10.20 -53.52 -12.33
CA VAL A 43 9.02 -52.64 -12.14
C VAL A 43 9.28 -51.60 -11.04
N ASN A 44 9.88 -52.01 -9.92
CA ASN A 44 10.22 -51.10 -8.82
C ASN A 44 11.25 -50.04 -9.23
N VAL A 45 12.30 -50.44 -9.98
CA VAL A 45 13.27 -49.47 -10.50
C VAL A 45 12.62 -48.50 -11.46
N SER A 46 11.72 -48.95 -12.34
CA SER A 46 10.98 -48.10 -13.25
C SER A 46 10.09 -47.09 -12.50
N ASN A 47 9.37 -47.54 -11.47
CA ASN A 47 8.51 -46.67 -10.66
C ASN A 47 9.32 -45.58 -9.93
N ASN A 48 10.45 -45.96 -9.33
CA ASN A 48 11.35 -45.02 -8.67
C ASN A 48 11.91 -43.98 -9.66
N PHE A 49 12.26 -44.43 -10.88
CA PHE A 49 12.77 -43.51 -11.91
C PHE A 49 11.72 -42.48 -12.33
N ILE A 50 10.46 -42.91 -12.55
CA ILE A 50 9.33 -42.00 -12.91
C ILE A 50 9.04 -41.05 -11.75
N SER A 51 9.06 -41.52 -10.49
CA SER A 51 8.86 -40.64 -9.32
C SER A 51 9.92 -39.56 -9.25
N ASN A 52 11.20 -39.92 -9.38
CA ASN A 52 12.30 -38.95 -9.35
C ASN A 52 12.21 -37.90 -10.50
N LEU A 53 11.75 -38.30 -11.68
CA LEU A 53 11.52 -37.36 -12.78
C LEU A 53 10.39 -36.36 -12.47
N ASN A 54 9.32 -36.80 -11.82
CA ASN A 54 8.24 -35.94 -11.37
C ASN A 54 8.71 -34.94 -10.31
N ASP A 55 9.54 -35.39 -9.36
CA ASP A 55 10.13 -34.54 -8.33
C ASP A 55 11.04 -33.46 -8.92
N ILE A 56 11.84 -33.81 -9.93
CA ILE A 56 12.65 -32.81 -10.66
C ILE A 56 11.76 -31.79 -11.35
N SER A 57 10.69 -32.23 -12.00
CA SER A 57 9.76 -31.32 -12.69
C SER A 57 9.08 -30.36 -11.71
N SER A 58 8.63 -30.85 -10.55
CA SER A 58 8.01 -30.02 -9.52
C SER A 58 8.98 -29.01 -8.91
N ASN A 59 10.21 -29.43 -8.65
CA ASN A 59 11.27 -28.57 -8.12
C ASN A 59 11.65 -27.47 -9.13
N LEU A 60 11.75 -27.78 -10.42
CA LEU A 60 12.00 -26.78 -11.47
C LEU A 60 10.87 -25.73 -11.55
N ALA A 61 9.62 -26.15 -11.39
CA ALA A 61 8.49 -25.22 -11.31
C ALA A 61 8.59 -24.30 -10.08
N GLY A 62 9.02 -24.84 -8.94
CA GLY A 62 9.32 -24.10 -7.72
C GLY A 62 10.43 -23.04 -7.93
N PHE A 63 11.54 -23.42 -8.57
CA PHE A 63 12.62 -22.46 -8.89
C PHE A 63 12.17 -21.32 -9.78
N LYS A 64 11.31 -21.59 -10.77
CA LYS A 64 10.79 -20.52 -11.65
C LYS A 64 9.92 -19.53 -10.86
N SER A 65 9.10 -20.01 -9.95
CA SER A 65 8.27 -19.16 -9.09
C SER A 65 9.12 -18.26 -8.18
N VAL A 66 10.21 -18.80 -7.61
CA VAL A 66 11.17 -18.03 -6.80
C VAL A 66 11.90 -16.99 -7.64
N SER A 67 12.28 -17.32 -8.88
CA SER A 67 12.92 -16.38 -9.81
C SER A 67 12.00 -15.21 -10.16
N ASP A 68 10.70 -15.46 -10.35
CA ASP A 68 9.72 -14.41 -10.64
C ASP A 68 9.50 -13.48 -9.43
N VAL A 69 9.53 -14.01 -8.21
CA VAL A 69 9.50 -13.21 -6.98
C VAL A 69 10.78 -12.40 -6.82
N ASN A 70 11.94 -13.01 -7.05
CA ASN A 70 13.24 -12.33 -6.94
C ASN A 70 13.37 -11.20 -7.98
N SER A 71 12.92 -11.40 -9.21
CA SER A 71 12.91 -10.33 -10.23
C SER A 71 11.99 -9.17 -9.84
N LYS A 72 10.85 -9.44 -9.21
CA LYS A 72 9.97 -8.39 -8.66
C LYS A 72 10.62 -7.63 -7.51
N LEU A 73 11.31 -8.33 -6.60
CA LEU A 73 12.05 -7.71 -5.50
C LEU A 73 13.20 -6.84 -6.02
N LEU A 74 13.98 -7.32 -6.99
CA LEU A 74 15.05 -6.54 -7.61
C LEU A 74 14.49 -5.29 -8.31
N ASN A 75 13.39 -5.42 -9.04
CA ASN A 75 12.73 -4.26 -9.65
C ASN A 75 12.24 -3.24 -8.61
N ILE A 76 11.78 -3.68 -7.44
CA ILE A 76 11.40 -2.79 -6.34
C ILE A 76 12.65 -2.10 -5.77
N ILE A 77 13.74 -2.83 -5.55
CA ILE A 77 15.00 -2.27 -5.04
C ILE A 77 15.60 -1.27 -6.03
N ASP A 78 15.64 -1.61 -7.32
CA ASP A 78 16.17 -0.74 -8.38
C ASP A 78 15.29 0.50 -8.61
N SER A 79 13.96 0.37 -8.49
CA SER A 79 13.05 1.52 -8.57
C SER A 79 13.19 2.48 -7.40
N HIS A 80 13.54 2.01 -6.20
CA HIS A 80 13.87 2.86 -5.07
C HIS A 80 15.21 3.60 -5.24
N GLY A 81 16.12 3.09 -6.09
CA GLY A 81 17.36 3.77 -6.45
C GLY A 81 17.19 4.94 -7.44
N GLN A 82 16.03 5.06 -8.08
CA GLN A 82 15.66 6.19 -8.94
C GLN A 82 14.72 7.19 -8.24
N ALA A 83 14.75 7.23 -6.90
CA ALA A 83 14.03 8.26 -6.15
C ALA A 83 14.28 9.64 -6.77
N ASN A 84 13.22 10.41 -6.93
CA ASN A 84 13.25 11.77 -7.45
C ASN A 84 14.51 12.50 -6.96
N LYS A 85 15.24 13.15 -7.87
CA LYS A 85 16.43 13.93 -7.49
C LYS A 85 15.99 14.98 -6.49
N PHE A 86 16.35 14.76 -5.23
CA PHE A 86 16.15 15.75 -4.18
C PHE A 86 17.04 16.94 -4.51
N GLU A 87 16.47 18.07 -4.88
CA GLU A 87 17.25 19.28 -5.10
C GLU A 87 17.78 19.78 -3.75
N SER A 88 19.07 20.11 -3.72
CA SER A 88 19.79 20.60 -2.55
C SER A 88 19.34 21.98 -2.04
N ASN A 89 18.40 22.64 -2.72
CA ASN A 89 17.87 23.98 -2.40
C ASN A 89 16.37 23.94 -2.08
N TYR A 90 15.98 23.09 -1.12
CA TYR A 90 14.61 23.06 -0.63
C TYR A 90 14.29 24.30 0.21
N ASP A 91 13.30 25.10 -0.22
CA ASP A 91 12.82 26.31 0.44
C ASP A 91 11.65 26.08 1.43
N GLY A 92 11.32 24.83 1.73
CA GLY A 92 10.21 24.45 2.60
C GLY A 92 8.91 24.13 1.84
N ASN A 93 8.84 24.40 0.54
CA ASN A 93 7.64 24.22 -0.26
C ASN A 93 7.70 22.90 -1.05
N ILE A 94 6.54 22.27 -1.29
CA ILE A 94 6.42 21.11 -2.20
C ILE A 94 5.95 21.65 -3.55
N CYS A 95 6.76 21.49 -4.59
CA CYS A 95 6.45 21.98 -5.93
C CYS A 95 6.24 20.79 -6.88
N LEU A 96 5.15 20.84 -7.61
CA LEU A 96 4.82 19.94 -8.71
C LEU A 96 4.83 20.73 -10.00
N GLU A 97 5.61 20.32 -10.99
CA GLU A 97 5.77 21.01 -12.27
C GLU A 97 5.47 20.04 -13.41
N HIS A 98 4.35 20.24 -14.09
CA HIS A 98 3.91 19.46 -15.25
C HIS A 98 3.93 17.94 -15.00
N VAL A 99 3.55 17.50 -13.78
CA VAL A 99 3.63 16.10 -13.33
C VAL A 99 2.57 15.27 -14.03
N SER A 100 3.01 14.19 -14.67
CA SER A 100 2.13 13.17 -15.22
C SER A 100 2.55 11.79 -14.76
N PHE A 101 1.58 10.94 -14.43
CA PHE A 101 1.80 9.59 -13.91
C PHE A 101 0.63 8.64 -14.20
N GLY A 102 0.93 7.40 -14.53
CA GLY A 102 -0.01 6.29 -14.62
C GLY A 102 0.60 4.98 -14.11
N TYR A 103 -0.19 4.15 -13.46
CA TYR A 103 0.28 2.81 -13.01
C TYR A 103 0.53 1.85 -14.17
N THR A 104 -0.05 2.15 -15.34
CA THR A 104 0.17 1.44 -16.60
C THR A 104 0.37 2.46 -17.72
N GLU A 105 1.08 2.11 -18.77
CA GLU A 105 1.32 3.00 -19.91
C GLU A 105 0.03 3.47 -20.61
N SER A 106 -1.04 2.67 -20.51
CA SER A 106 -2.31 2.94 -21.20
C SER A 106 -3.26 3.86 -20.46
N LYS A 107 -3.03 4.16 -19.15
CA LYS A 107 -3.97 4.96 -18.35
C LYS A 107 -3.25 5.95 -17.46
N MET A 108 -3.31 7.23 -17.85
CA MET A 108 -2.84 8.32 -16.98
C MET A 108 -3.81 8.50 -15.82
N ILE A 109 -3.25 8.63 -14.61
CA ILE A 109 -3.98 8.91 -13.36
C ILE A 109 -3.79 10.37 -12.94
N ILE A 110 -2.59 10.91 -13.12
CA ILE A 110 -2.26 12.31 -12.97
C ILE A 110 -1.85 12.82 -14.36
N ASP A 111 -2.37 13.96 -14.77
CA ASP A 111 -2.20 14.49 -16.12
C ASP A 111 -1.87 15.98 -16.09
N ASP A 112 -0.60 16.31 -16.35
CA ASP A 112 -0.06 17.68 -16.44
C ASP A 112 -0.38 18.55 -15.20
N LEU A 113 -0.11 17.98 -14.00
CA LEU A 113 -0.40 18.64 -12.74
C LEU A 113 0.73 19.57 -12.34
N SER A 114 0.40 20.85 -12.14
CA SER A 114 1.31 21.86 -11.58
C SER A 114 0.65 22.51 -10.38
N PHE A 115 1.33 22.45 -9.22
CA PHE A 115 0.87 23.12 -7.99
C PHE A 115 2.01 23.29 -7.00
N LYS A 116 1.96 24.37 -6.21
CA LYS A 116 2.90 24.65 -5.13
C LYS A 116 2.19 24.61 -3.78
N PHE A 117 2.57 23.68 -2.91
CA PHE A 117 2.16 23.64 -1.52
C PHE A 117 3.14 24.45 -0.68
N GLU A 118 2.68 25.52 -0.05
CA GLU A 118 3.50 26.40 0.76
C GLU A 118 3.72 25.82 2.16
N LYS A 119 4.92 26.00 2.71
CA LYS A 119 5.30 25.52 4.04
C LYS A 119 4.34 26.04 5.11
N GLY A 120 3.97 25.18 6.07
CA GLY A 120 3.09 25.48 7.20
C GLY A 120 1.61 25.60 6.88
N LYS A 121 1.21 25.52 5.60
CA LYS A 121 -0.20 25.62 5.20
C LYS A 121 -0.91 24.26 5.21
N LYS A 122 -2.24 24.31 5.35
CA LYS A 122 -3.15 23.17 5.44
C LYS A 122 -3.96 23.07 4.15
N TYR A 123 -3.82 21.96 3.43
CA TYR A 123 -4.47 21.73 2.15
C TYR A 123 -5.45 20.56 2.24
N ALA A 124 -6.71 20.77 1.86
CA ALA A 124 -7.64 19.69 1.63
C ALA A 124 -7.59 19.24 0.16
N ILE A 125 -7.53 17.95 -0.09
CA ILE A 125 -7.58 17.35 -1.43
C ILE A 125 -8.87 16.56 -1.52
N VAL A 126 -9.81 17.04 -2.32
CA VAL A 126 -11.16 16.46 -2.45
C VAL A 126 -11.46 16.08 -3.90
N GLY A 127 -12.43 15.20 -4.10
CA GLY A 127 -12.82 14.74 -5.45
C GLY A 127 -13.41 13.34 -5.42
N SER A 128 -13.95 12.89 -6.55
CA SER A 128 -14.53 11.56 -6.68
C SER A 128 -13.49 10.44 -6.47
N SER A 129 -13.95 9.23 -6.12
CA SER A 129 -13.06 8.07 -6.05
C SER A 129 -12.37 7.84 -7.41
N GLY A 130 -11.09 7.50 -7.37
CA GLY A 130 -10.27 7.30 -8.58
C GLY A 130 -9.86 8.57 -9.32
N SER A 131 -10.04 9.77 -8.73
CA SER A 131 -9.61 11.03 -9.36
C SER A 131 -8.10 11.31 -9.27
N GLY A 132 -7.31 10.50 -8.53
CA GLY A 132 -5.87 10.63 -8.39
C GLY A 132 -5.38 11.15 -7.02
N LYS A 133 -6.27 11.39 -6.06
CA LYS A 133 -5.93 12.00 -4.75
C LYS A 133 -4.85 11.23 -3.97
N SER A 134 -5.04 9.95 -3.70
CA SER A 134 -4.03 9.14 -3.00
C SER A 134 -2.77 8.93 -3.85
N THR A 135 -2.89 8.98 -5.18
CA THR A 135 -1.75 8.86 -6.08
C THR A 135 -0.79 10.05 -5.93
N ILE A 136 -1.32 11.27 -5.77
CA ILE A 136 -0.46 12.45 -5.57
C ILE A 136 0.32 12.37 -4.26
N LEU A 137 -0.28 11.86 -3.17
CA LEU A 137 0.44 11.66 -1.91
C LEU A 137 1.58 10.64 -2.09
N LYS A 138 1.34 9.55 -2.82
CA LYS A 138 2.34 8.52 -3.11
C LYS A 138 3.49 9.03 -3.98
N LEU A 139 3.20 9.95 -4.91
CA LEU A 139 4.22 10.62 -5.73
C LEU A 139 5.05 11.57 -4.88
N ILE A 140 4.43 12.35 -3.98
CA ILE A 140 5.13 13.23 -3.05
C ILE A 140 6.03 12.44 -2.10
N LEU A 141 5.59 11.27 -1.62
CA LEU A 141 6.42 10.35 -0.82
C LEU A 141 7.57 9.70 -1.61
N GLY A 142 7.56 9.80 -2.93
CA GLY A 142 8.56 9.14 -3.77
C GLY A 142 8.34 7.63 -3.95
N TYR A 143 7.15 7.09 -3.62
CA TYR A 143 6.84 5.67 -3.86
C TYR A 143 6.85 5.33 -5.35
N TYR A 144 6.59 6.32 -6.19
CA TYR A 144 6.66 6.20 -7.65
C TYR A 144 7.37 7.42 -8.23
N PRO A 145 8.24 7.26 -9.23
CA PRO A 145 8.80 8.38 -9.98
C PRO A 145 7.72 8.97 -10.90
N ALA A 146 7.73 10.29 -11.07
CA ALA A 146 6.92 10.93 -12.09
C ALA A 146 7.36 10.46 -13.50
N GLN A 147 6.41 10.14 -14.38
CA GLN A 147 6.72 9.77 -15.77
C GLN A 147 7.06 10.99 -16.61
N LYS A 148 6.46 12.15 -16.29
CA LYS A 148 6.78 13.45 -16.87
C LYS A 148 6.74 14.51 -15.79
N GLY A 149 7.45 15.61 -16.01
CA GLY A 149 7.51 16.72 -15.08
C GLY A 149 8.48 16.49 -13.94
N ASN A 150 8.43 17.37 -12.96
CA ASN A 150 9.33 17.38 -11.82
C ASN A 150 8.57 17.51 -10.51
N ILE A 151 9.04 16.86 -9.45
CA ILE A 151 8.50 16.96 -8.10
C ILE A 151 9.65 17.37 -7.19
N SER A 152 9.62 18.62 -6.73
CA SER A 152 10.55 19.11 -5.72
C SER A 152 9.95 18.90 -4.35
N VAL A 153 10.47 17.95 -3.61
CA VAL A 153 10.02 17.57 -2.27
C VAL A 153 11.22 17.47 -1.36
N LEU A 154 11.02 17.73 -0.08
CA LEU A 154 11.94 17.35 1.00
C LEU A 154 12.42 15.90 0.86
N ASP A 155 13.60 15.61 1.40
CA ASP A 155 13.99 14.22 1.68
C ASP A 155 12.80 13.51 2.36
N SER A 156 12.47 12.32 1.90
CA SER A 156 11.40 11.47 2.46
C SER A 156 11.50 11.32 4.00
N LYS A 157 12.70 11.55 4.56
CA LYS A 157 12.94 11.63 6.00
C LYS A 157 12.17 12.74 6.70
N ASN A 158 11.71 13.77 6.00
CA ASN A 158 10.99 14.92 6.56
C ASN A 158 9.48 14.88 6.25
N VAL A 159 8.97 13.77 5.73
CA VAL A 159 7.56 13.56 5.43
C VAL A 159 7.01 12.43 6.29
N SER A 160 5.93 12.67 6.99
CA SER A 160 5.14 11.65 7.69
C SER A 160 3.87 11.36 6.91
N MET A 161 3.41 10.11 6.89
CA MET A 161 2.14 9.75 6.27
C MET A 161 1.28 8.91 7.20
N ILE A 162 0.02 9.29 7.30
CA ILE A 162 -1.04 8.46 7.89
C ILE A 162 -1.81 7.82 6.75
N HIS A 163 -1.79 6.49 6.71
CA HIS A 163 -2.46 5.69 5.69
C HIS A 163 -3.94 5.47 6.02
N GLN A 164 -4.74 5.21 5.00
CA GLN A 164 -6.16 4.88 5.12
C GLN A 164 -6.37 3.64 6.00
N GLU A 165 -5.53 2.63 5.85
CA GLU A 165 -5.53 1.43 6.69
C GLU A 165 -4.28 1.42 7.57
N SER A 166 -4.48 1.29 8.88
CA SER A 166 -3.41 1.20 9.86
C SER A 166 -3.15 -0.26 10.22
N HIS A 167 -1.89 -0.68 10.13
CA HIS A 167 -1.46 -1.99 10.61
C HIS A 167 -0.96 -1.90 12.05
N ILE A 168 -1.38 -2.86 12.86
CA ILE A 168 -1.00 -2.99 14.27
C ILE A 168 -0.17 -4.26 14.42
N PHE A 169 0.90 -4.19 15.19
CA PHE A 169 1.76 -5.32 15.48
C PHE A 169 1.30 -6.02 16.77
N ASP A 170 1.46 -7.33 16.84
CA ASP A 170 1.20 -8.13 18.05
C ASP A 170 2.24 -7.80 19.12
N ASP A 171 2.03 -6.69 19.80
CA ASP A 171 2.92 -6.14 20.81
C ASP A 171 2.14 -5.17 21.72
N THR A 172 2.83 -4.50 22.62
CA THR A 172 2.28 -3.46 23.49
C THR A 172 1.93 -2.18 22.69
N ILE A 173 1.08 -1.34 23.27
CA ILE A 173 0.82 0.03 22.77
C ILE A 173 2.14 0.80 22.63
N ARG A 174 3.01 0.74 23.65
CA ARG A 174 4.34 1.36 23.63
C ARG A 174 5.13 1.01 22.38
N ASN A 175 5.29 -0.27 22.09
CA ASN A 175 6.07 -0.74 20.96
C ASN A 175 5.41 -0.39 19.63
N ASN A 176 4.09 -0.42 19.57
CA ASN A 176 3.34 0.03 18.40
C ASN A 176 3.49 1.53 18.12
N LEU A 177 3.64 2.37 19.13
CA LEU A 177 3.86 3.81 18.96
C LEU A 177 5.32 4.14 18.66
N ASN A 178 6.27 3.46 19.30
CA ASN A 178 7.71 3.75 19.17
C ASN A 178 8.30 3.32 17.83
N MET A 179 7.90 2.16 17.30
CA MET A 179 8.47 1.58 16.07
C MET A 179 10.02 1.60 16.12
N GLU A 180 10.65 2.38 15.24
CA GLU A 180 12.11 2.49 15.12
C GLU A 180 12.76 3.53 16.06
N LEU A 181 11.98 4.50 16.55
CA LEU A 181 12.47 5.62 17.34
C LEU A 181 11.82 5.63 18.71
N VAL A 182 12.64 5.48 19.75
CA VAL A 182 12.17 5.46 21.14
C VAL A 182 11.80 6.88 21.58
N GLN A 183 10.53 7.07 21.92
CA GLN A 183 9.98 8.29 22.50
C GLN A 183 9.84 8.14 24.03
N THR A 184 9.76 9.27 24.74
CA THR A 184 9.47 9.26 26.17
C THR A 184 8.03 8.86 26.45
N ASP A 185 7.77 8.26 27.61
CA ASP A 185 6.42 7.89 28.04
C ASP A 185 5.46 9.09 28.03
N GLU A 186 5.95 10.27 28.44
CA GLU A 186 5.18 11.50 28.41
C GLU A 186 4.73 11.85 26.98
N THR A 187 5.62 11.73 26.00
CA THR A 187 5.29 11.97 24.58
C THR A 187 4.26 10.98 24.09
N LEU A 188 4.44 9.68 24.39
CA LEU A 188 3.51 8.64 23.95
C LEU A 188 2.10 8.81 24.56
N LEU A 189 2.03 9.19 25.85
CA LEU A 189 0.75 9.46 26.51
C LEU A 189 0.04 10.67 25.89
N LYS A 190 0.79 11.75 25.57
CA LYS A 190 0.24 12.91 24.85
C LYS A 190 -0.28 12.52 23.45
N CYS A 191 0.38 11.58 22.77
CA CYS A 191 -0.10 11.08 21.47
C CYS A 191 -1.39 10.27 21.62
N LEU A 192 -1.56 9.49 22.69
CA LEU A 192 -2.83 8.80 22.98
C LEU A 192 -3.95 9.79 23.32
N GLU A 193 -3.67 10.82 24.10
CA GLU A 193 -4.62 11.92 24.36
C GLU A 193 -5.00 12.67 23.07
N PHE A 194 -4.04 12.88 22.18
CA PHE A 194 -4.27 13.53 20.88
C PHE A 194 -5.29 12.79 20.03
N VAL A 195 -5.36 11.48 20.13
CA VAL A 195 -6.31 10.64 19.38
C VAL A 195 -7.49 10.16 20.21
N ASP A 196 -7.72 10.76 21.39
CA ASP A 196 -8.83 10.43 22.29
C ASP A 196 -8.82 8.95 22.74
N LEU A 197 -7.65 8.49 23.19
CA LEU A 197 -7.42 7.15 23.77
C LEU A 197 -6.68 7.23 25.10
N PRO A 198 -7.08 8.11 26.06
CA PRO A 198 -6.37 8.29 27.31
C PRO A 198 -6.48 7.08 28.26
N GLU A 199 -7.43 6.18 28.04
CA GLU A 199 -7.68 4.97 28.83
C GLU A 199 -6.63 3.87 28.59
N PHE A 200 -5.89 3.94 27.48
CA PHE A 200 -4.91 2.90 27.12
C PHE A 200 -3.61 3.07 27.93
N LYS A 201 -3.11 1.95 28.44
CA LYS A 201 -1.82 1.88 29.11
C LYS A 201 -0.72 1.50 28.13
N LEU A 202 0.45 2.15 28.24
CA LEU A 202 1.55 1.91 27.29
C LEU A 202 2.00 0.45 27.24
N ASP A 203 1.99 -0.27 28.39
CA ASP A 203 2.42 -1.66 28.46
C ASP A 203 1.28 -2.67 28.23
N GLN A 204 0.10 -2.19 27.81
CA GLN A 204 -1.03 -3.04 27.42
C GLN A 204 -0.73 -3.73 26.11
N ASN A 205 -0.83 -5.08 26.07
CA ASN A 205 -0.76 -5.88 24.85
C ASN A 205 -2.10 -5.81 24.11
N ILE A 206 -2.05 -5.61 22.80
CA ILE A 206 -3.23 -5.42 21.95
C ILE A 206 -3.59 -6.61 21.09
N GLY A 207 -2.80 -7.70 21.19
CA GLY A 207 -3.04 -8.97 20.49
C GLY A 207 -2.73 -8.93 19.00
N GLU A 208 -2.80 -10.12 18.39
CA GLU A 208 -2.53 -10.32 16.97
C GLU A 208 -3.47 -9.46 16.11
N ASP A 209 -2.89 -8.65 15.21
CA ASP A 209 -3.60 -7.70 14.33
C ASP A 209 -4.55 -6.74 15.10
N GLY A 210 -4.29 -6.49 16.40
CA GLY A 210 -5.17 -5.65 17.21
C GLY A 210 -6.53 -6.30 17.52
N SER A 211 -6.58 -7.63 17.64
CA SER A 211 -7.83 -8.40 17.85
C SER A 211 -8.65 -7.96 19.06
N ASN A 212 -8.01 -7.29 20.02
CA ASN A 212 -8.65 -6.74 21.22
C ASN A 212 -9.12 -5.28 21.03
N LEU A 213 -9.04 -4.74 19.80
CA LEU A 213 -9.36 -3.34 19.48
C LEU A 213 -10.50 -3.25 18.46
N SER A 214 -11.29 -2.19 18.55
CA SER A 214 -12.19 -1.83 17.44
C SER A 214 -11.41 -1.26 16.24
N GLY A 215 -12.00 -1.32 15.03
CA GLY A 215 -11.37 -0.74 13.84
C GLY A 215 -11.04 0.76 13.99
N GLY A 216 -11.89 1.52 14.70
CA GLY A 216 -11.63 2.92 15.02
C GLY A 216 -10.47 3.11 16.00
N GLN A 217 -10.27 2.20 16.97
CA GLN A 217 -9.12 2.23 17.87
C GLN A 217 -7.82 1.89 17.15
N VAL A 218 -7.83 0.87 16.27
CA VAL A 218 -6.70 0.53 15.40
C VAL A 218 -6.27 1.76 14.58
N GLN A 219 -7.22 2.43 13.94
CA GLN A 219 -6.94 3.63 13.15
C GLN A 219 -6.36 4.76 14.00
N ARG A 220 -6.93 5.01 15.17
CA ARG A 220 -6.45 6.05 16.11
C ARG A 220 -5.03 5.76 16.62
N ILE A 221 -4.69 4.51 16.92
CA ILE A 221 -3.32 4.11 17.29
C ILE A 221 -2.36 4.37 16.12
N GLY A 222 -2.75 4.08 14.88
CA GLY A 222 -1.95 4.40 13.69
C GLY A 222 -1.70 5.90 13.53
N ILE A 223 -2.71 6.73 13.81
CA ILE A 223 -2.56 8.20 13.84
C ILE A 223 -1.59 8.60 14.97
N ALA A 224 -1.78 8.10 16.20
CA ALA A 224 -0.93 8.39 17.35
C ALA A 224 0.54 8.03 17.09
N ARG A 225 0.80 6.88 16.45
CA ARG A 225 2.13 6.45 15.99
C ARG A 225 2.77 7.50 15.09
N THR A 226 2.04 8.00 14.10
CA THR A 226 2.57 9.01 13.17
C THR A 226 2.82 10.34 13.87
N ILE A 227 1.94 10.75 14.78
CA ILE A 227 2.10 11.97 15.59
C ILE A 227 3.30 11.86 16.54
N ALA A 228 3.60 10.68 17.11
CA ALA A 228 4.79 10.46 17.94
C ALA A 228 6.11 10.70 17.19
N HIS A 229 6.09 10.58 15.85
CA HIS A 229 7.24 10.78 14.96
C HIS A 229 6.97 11.84 13.90
N LEU A 230 6.16 12.84 14.24
CA LEU A 230 5.72 13.88 13.32
C LEU A 230 6.92 14.66 12.76
N LYS A 231 6.82 14.96 11.46
CA LYS A 231 7.83 15.66 10.68
C LYS A 231 7.24 16.93 10.06
N GLU A 232 8.06 17.71 9.32
CA GLU A 232 7.66 18.99 8.75
C GLU A 232 6.45 18.90 7.79
N VAL A 233 6.27 17.76 7.12
CA VAL A 233 5.13 17.51 6.22
C VAL A 233 4.34 16.33 6.72
N LEU A 234 3.03 16.49 6.83
CA LEU A 234 2.08 15.45 7.18
C LEU A 234 1.12 15.18 6.02
N LEU A 235 1.16 13.98 5.50
CA LEU A 235 0.22 13.49 4.48
C LEU A 235 -0.84 12.62 5.14
N CYS A 236 -2.12 12.91 4.87
CA CYS A 236 -3.26 12.18 5.43
C CYS A 236 -4.11 11.62 4.29
N ASP A 237 -4.24 10.29 4.19
CA ASP A 237 -5.04 9.62 3.16
C ASP A 237 -6.29 9.00 3.79
N GLU A 238 -7.41 9.72 3.77
CA GLU A 238 -8.73 9.28 4.27
C GLU A 238 -8.73 8.73 5.70
N ILE A 239 -7.92 9.30 6.58
CA ILE A 239 -7.54 8.77 7.89
C ILE A 239 -8.69 8.66 8.90
N THR A 240 -9.82 9.27 8.64
CA THR A 240 -11.00 9.24 9.52
C THR A 240 -12.14 8.39 8.96
N ALA A 241 -11.90 7.60 7.89
CA ALA A 241 -12.95 6.85 7.20
C ALA A 241 -13.68 5.85 8.11
N SER A 242 -12.97 5.19 9.02
CA SER A 242 -13.49 4.18 9.96
C SER A 242 -13.98 4.76 11.30
N LEU A 243 -13.94 6.09 11.48
CA LEU A 243 -14.33 6.76 12.70
C LEU A 243 -15.76 7.31 12.60
N ASP A 244 -16.46 7.37 13.73
CA ASP A 244 -17.71 8.11 13.83
C ASP A 244 -17.50 9.61 13.57
N ALA A 245 -18.57 10.33 13.28
CA ALA A 245 -18.49 11.71 12.84
C ALA A 245 -17.87 12.64 13.90
N GLN A 246 -18.21 12.45 15.18
CA GLN A 246 -17.73 13.31 16.24
C GLN A 246 -16.21 13.14 16.45
N THR A 247 -15.77 11.89 16.63
CA THR A 247 -14.33 11.55 16.76
C THR A 247 -13.54 12.00 15.53
N ALA A 248 -14.11 11.84 14.32
CA ALA A 248 -13.47 12.29 13.09
C ALA A 248 -13.22 13.79 13.10
N ILE A 249 -14.22 14.61 13.44
CA ILE A 249 -14.12 16.08 13.51
C ILE A 249 -13.07 16.49 14.56
N GLU A 250 -13.05 15.86 15.73
CA GLU A 250 -12.10 16.18 16.79
C GLU A 250 -10.66 15.92 16.38
N ILE A 251 -10.39 14.75 15.77
CA ILE A 251 -9.04 14.39 15.30
C ILE A 251 -8.62 15.30 14.13
N GLU A 252 -9.50 15.55 13.16
CA GLU A 252 -9.23 16.47 12.06
C GLU A 252 -8.87 17.87 12.60
N ASN A 253 -9.65 18.39 13.54
CA ASN A 253 -9.39 19.68 14.16
C ASN A 253 -8.01 19.73 14.83
N ARG A 254 -7.65 18.71 15.62
CA ARG A 254 -6.34 18.64 16.28
C ARG A 254 -5.18 18.59 15.26
N ILE A 255 -5.35 17.88 14.15
CA ILE A 255 -4.34 17.86 13.06
C ILE A 255 -4.23 19.23 12.39
N LEU A 256 -5.36 19.91 12.13
CA LEU A 256 -5.36 21.22 11.50
C LEU A 256 -4.83 22.33 12.43
N ASP A 257 -4.91 22.14 13.72
CA ASP A 257 -4.37 23.05 14.74
C ASP A 257 -2.84 22.89 14.97
N LEU A 258 -2.17 21.92 14.30
CA LEU A 258 -0.71 21.83 14.26
C LEU A 258 -0.13 23.12 13.66
N LYS A 259 0.93 23.71 14.28
CA LYS A 259 1.36 25.08 13.97
C LYS A 259 2.33 25.17 12.80
N ASP A 260 3.33 24.29 12.77
CA ASP A 260 4.49 24.44 11.89
C ASP A 260 4.47 23.47 10.70
N GLU A 261 3.62 22.45 10.74
CA GLU A 261 3.57 21.38 9.76
C GLU A 261 2.76 21.79 8.52
N THR A 262 3.27 21.43 7.36
CA THR A 262 2.49 21.45 6.12
C THR A 262 1.61 20.22 6.09
N VAL A 263 0.29 20.38 6.00
CA VAL A 263 -0.65 19.24 6.00
C VAL A 263 -1.34 19.12 4.63
N LEU A 264 -1.22 17.95 4.00
CA LEU A 264 -1.99 17.57 2.82
C LEU A 264 -2.99 16.49 3.22
N TYR A 265 -4.26 16.81 3.22
CA TYR A 265 -5.33 15.98 3.74
C TYR A 265 -6.30 15.54 2.65
N VAL A 266 -6.29 14.27 2.29
CA VAL A 266 -7.28 13.68 1.38
C VAL A 266 -8.50 13.27 2.21
N THR A 267 -9.68 13.78 1.84
CA THR A 267 -10.94 13.46 2.51
C THR A 267 -12.11 13.27 1.54
N HIS A 268 -13.03 12.41 1.95
CA HIS A 268 -14.36 12.25 1.39
C HIS A 268 -15.47 12.74 2.36
N LYS A 269 -15.08 13.16 3.56
CA LYS A 269 -15.99 13.74 4.55
C LYS A 269 -15.96 15.26 4.43
N TYR A 270 -17.11 15.88 4.28
CA TYR A 270 -17.25 17.32 4.00
C TYR A 270 -17.87 18.05 5.19
N PHE A 271 -17.23 17.98 6.36
CA PHE A 271 -17.66 18.71 7.54
C PHE A 271 -17.30 20.20 7.40
N ASP A 272 -18.30 21.10 7.51
CA ASP A 272 -18.08 22.53 7.36
C ASP A 272 -17.09 23.08 8.38
N GLU A 273 -17.12 22.51 9.58
CA GLU A 273 -16.25 22.92 10.69
C GLU A 273 -14.77 22.71 10.37
N THR A 274 -14.40 21.55 9.84
CA THR A 274 -13.02 21.24 9.50
C THR A 274 -12.59 21.86 8.17
N LEU A 275 -13.49 21.87 7.17
CA LEU A 275 -13.19 22.42 5.84
C LEU A 275 -12.86 23.92 5.85
N LYS A 276 -13.43 24.69 6.78
CA LYS A 276 -13.13 26.13 6.95
C LYS A 276 -11.74 26.40 7.53
N LYS A 277 -11.09 25.42 8.14
CA LYS A 277 -9.74 25.54 8.71
C LYS A 277 -8.64 25.33 7.68
N PHE A 278 -8.94 24.76 6.52
CA PHE A 278 -7.93 24.61 5.47
C PHE A 278 -7.64 25.95 4.79
N ASP A 279 -6.37 26.23 4.56
CA ASP A 279 -5.93 27.41 3.82
C ASP A 279 -6.36 27.35 2.36
N CYS A 280 -6.37 26.16 1.77
CA CYS A 280 -6.81 25.93 0.41
C CYS A 280 -7.40 24.53 0.23
N ILE A 281 -8.50 24.44 -0.50
CA ILE A 281 -9.15 23.21 -0.92
C ILE A 281 -8.88 23.00 -2.41
N LEU A 282 -8.33 21.84 -2.77
CA LEU A 282 -8.03 21.43 -4.14
C LEU A 282 -9.06 20.39 -4.59
N VAL A 283 -9.79 20.68 -5.65
CA VAL A 283 -10.78 19.77 -6.22
C VAL A 283 -10.17 19.00 -7.37
N PHE A 284 -10.01 17.68 -7.15
CA PHE A 284 -9.46 16.76 -8.13
C PHE A 284 -10.54 16.13 -8.99
N LYS A 285 -10.35 16.17 -10.30
CA LYS A 285 -11.18 15.46 -11.28
C LYS A 285 -10.31 14.96 -12.43
N GLN A 286 -10.34 13.64 -12.67
CA GLN A 286 -9.60 12.99 -13.76
C GLN A 286 -8.11 13.37 -13.82
N GLY A 287 -7.44 13.32 -12.67
CA GLY A 287 -6.00 13.57 -12.56
C GLY A 287 -5.56 15.03 -12.62
N ARG A 288 -6.50 15.98 -12.62
CA ARG A 288 -6.24 17.44 -12.68
C ARG A 288 -6.91 18.17 -11.54
N ILE A 289 -6.37 19.30 -11.15
CA ILE A 289 -7.04 20.27 -10.27
C ILE A 289 -7.99 21.09 -11.13
N VAL A 290 -9.30 21.01 -10.85
CA VAL A 290 -10.35 21.72 -11.60
C VAL A 290 -10.85 22.95 -10.87
N GLU A 291 -10.73 22.99 -9.55
CA GLU A 291 -11.03 24.15 -8.70
C GLU A 291 -10.05 24.19 -7.53
N GLN A 292 -9.75 25.40 -7.08
CA GLN A 292 -8.94 25.64 -5.88
C GLN A 292 -9.39 26.94 -5.21
N GLY A 293 -9.26 27.02 -3.89
CA GLY A 293 -9.59 28.22 -3.13
C GLY A 293 -9.98 27.91 -1.69
N SER A 294 -10.37 28.93 -0.95
CA SER A 294 -10.93 28.79 0.39
C SER A 294 -12.33 28.15 0.35
N PHE A 295 -12.78 27.64 1.49
CA PHE A 295 -14.11 27.05 1.61
C PHE A 295 -15.21 28.04 1.17
N GLU A 296 -15.12 29.31 1.60
CA GLU A 296 -16.10 30.35 1.30
C GLU A 296 -16.14 30.69 -0.20
N GLU A 297 -14.98 30.79 -0.85
CA GLU A 297 -14.87 31.04 -2.29
C GLU A 297 -15.50 29.92 -3.10
N LEU A 298 -15.16 28.65 -2.79
CA LEU A 298 -15.68 27.52 -3.52
C LEU A 298 -17.19 27.31 -3.31
N MET A 299 -17.71 27.59 -2.12
CA MET A 299 -19.14 27.58 -1.85
C MET A 299 -19.90 28.68 -2.59
N LYS A 300 -19.31 29.86 -2.68
CA LYS A 300 -19.89 31.01 -3.42
C LYS A 300 -19.93 30.75 -4.93
N ASN A 301 -18.88 30.15 -5.47
CA ASN A 301 -18.75 29.87 -6.91
C ASN A 301 -19.73 28.79 -7.41
N LYS A 302 -20.30 27.97 -6.50
CA LYS A 302 -21.25 26.88 -6.80
C LYS A 302 -20.78 25.91 -7.90
N GLY A 303 -19.47 25.64 -7.94
CA GLY A 303 -18.84 24.80 -8.94
C GLY A 303 -18.83 23.31 -8.60
N CYS A 304 -17.74 22.63 -8.96
CA CYS A 304 -17.51 21.21 -8.71
C CYS A 304 -17.51 20.88 -7.21
N PHE A 305 -16.82 21.69 -6.39
CA PHE A 305 -16.78 21.54 -4.94
C PHE A 305 -18.17 21.56 -4.32
N PHE A 306 -18.98 22.57 -4.65
CA PHE A 306 -20.36 22.69 -4.18
C PHE A 306 -21.19 21.47 -4.55
N SER A 307 -21.01 20.96 -5.77
CA SER A 307 -21.73 19.78 -6.26
C SER A 307 -21.28 18.50 -5.55
N LEU A 308 -19.99 18.35 -5.23
CA LEU A 308 -19.47 17.19 -4.47
C LEU A 308 -19.99 17.20 -3.05
N LYS A 309 -19.97 18.36 -2.39
CA LYS A 309 -20.44 18.51 -1.01
C LYS A 309 -21.93 18.19 -0.88
N ASN A 310 -22.77 18.67 -1.79
CA ASN A 310 -24.22 18.45 -1.75
C ASN A 310 -24.63 17.03 -2.16
N LYS A 311 -23.82 16.32 -2.96
CA LYS A 311 -24.06 14.89 -3.30
C LYS A 311 -23.65 13.94 -2.18
N GLY A 312 -22.73 14.33 -1.29
CA GLY A 312 -22.33 13.56 -0.12
C GLY A 312 -23.30 13.65 1.06
N CYS A 313 -24.38 14.43 0.93
CA CYS A 313 -25.45 14.56 1.94
C CYS A 313 -26.69 13.68 1.65
N ILE A 314 -26.56 12.66 0.74
CA ILE A 314 -27.64 11.70 0.48
C ILE A 314 -27.22 10.32 0.96
#